data_7f5eb45565d0f0c0eef308e01c61ba31
#
_entry.id   7f5eb45565d0f0c0eef308e01c61ba31
#
_cell.length_a   1.000
_cell.length_b   1.000
_cell.length_c   1.000
_cell.angle_alpha   90.00
_cell.angle_beta   90.00
_cell.angle_gamma   90.00
#
_symmetry.space_group_name_H-M   'P 1'
#
loop_
_entity.id
_entity.type
_entity.pdbx_description
1 polymer ?
#
loop_
_entity_poly.entity_id
_entity_poly.type
_entity_poly.pdbx_seq_one_letter_code
_entity_poly.pdbx_strand_id
1 'polypeptide(L)'
;MKTRNIKISLLAFFMATLFTGCNDWLETESVNDTDLNTTIKSEEYYAALREWKSTPGLPQVFVWFDNWNGISPTGENSLRGLPDSVTIASNWGGHPKFDLSPERKADMEYVQQVKGTKVVVTLFSAKVGDDMPEDEIYNIGNSSDEAVVRPAIRKYAEAIYDAVVAAGYDGFDWDYEPWGGGNSAAYLWRNNVQSKIFIEELGYWFGSGSQRTDRDGRKPAIPGLLFLVDGEVGVGKGMGQDWESQYIDYFVLQAYGSTSDANRTYRVSGVLRDMAKHIESGAITEKEVIRRTILTENFESYANSGGGFLGMSEFIFKPEELNQQIGGCGLYRSGFDYAPKGKGDYNGSPEYYFLRKGITNIFRIFNERQNATEQSSEAAK
;
A
#
# COMPACT_ATOMS: atom_id res chain seq x y z
N MET A 1 28.75 21.08 -37.41
CA MET A 1 28.41 19.73 -36.91
C MET A 1 29.14 19.36 -35.60
N LYS A 2 29.52 20.29 -34.71
CA LYS A 2 30.21 19.98 -33.43
C LYS A 2 29.42 20.35 -32.17
N THR A 3 28.29 21.05 -32.29
CA THR A 3 27.50 21.54 -31.13
C THR A 3 26.38 20.61 -30.71
N ARG A 4 26.03 19.61 -31.53
CA ARG A 4 24.91 18.67 -31.22
C ARG A 4 25.33 17.52 -30.30
N ASN A 5 26.60 17.09 -30.40
CA ASN A 5 27.14 16.00 -29.58
C ASN A 5 27.45 16.40 -28.13
N ILE A 6 27.71 17.70 -27.87
CA ILE A 6 28.00 18.20 -26.53
C ILE A 6 26.71 18.24 -25.67
N LYS A 7 25.56 18.55 -26.29
CA LYS A 7 24.27 18.57 -25.55
C LYS A 7 23.78 17.17 -25.15
N ILE A 8 24.03 16.16 -26.00
CA ILE A 8 23.66 14.76 -25.69
C ILE A 8 24.58 14.19 -24.62
N SER A 9 25.87 14.50 -24.65
CA SER A 9 26.81 14.06 -23.61
C SER A 9 26.56 14.73 -22.25
N LEU A 10 26.09 15.97 -22.22
CA LEU A 10 25.70 16.65 -20.98
C LEU A 10 24.39 16.09 -20.39
N LEU A 11 23.44 15.71 -21.23
CA LEU A 11 22.19 15.11 -20.79
C LEU A 11 22.41 13.68 -20.25
N ALA A 12 23.25 12.88 -20.93
CA ALA A 12 23.65 11.56 -20.47
C ALA A 12 24.48 11.61 -19.16
N PHE A 13 25.35 12.64 -19.01
CA PHE A 13 26.10 12.83 -17.77
C PHE A 13 25.20 13.31 -16.61
N PHE A 14 24.18 14.12 -16.87
CA PHE A 14 23.25 14.56 -15.86
C PHE A 14 22.30 13.40 -15.42
N MET A 15 21.89 12.52 -16.34
CA MET A 15 21.17 11.30 -15.98
C MET A 15 22.03 10.30 -15.20
N ALA A 16 23.31 10.12 -15.57
CA ALA A 16 24.21 9.20 -14.85
C ALA A 16 24.51 9.66 -13.42
N THR A 17 24.46 10.97 -13.12
CA THR A 17 24.68 11.48 -11.76
C THR A 17 23.42 11.38 -10.89
N LEU A 18 22.21 11.24 -11.46
CA LEU A 18 20.98 11.03 -10.70
C LEU A 18 20.89 9.60 -10.11
N PHE A 19 21.56 8.62 -10.75
CA PHE A 19 21.53 7.22 -10.28
C PHE A 19 22.57 6.90 -9.19
N THR A 20 23.60 7.74 -9.00
CA THR A 20 24.58 7.51 -7.94
C THR A 20 24.11 7.97 -6.56
N GLY A 21 23.04 8.77 -6.47
CA GLY A 21 22.43 9.20 -5.21
C GLY A 21 21.43 8.21 -4.63
N CYS A 22 20.94 7.23 -5.41
CA CYS A 22 19.89 6.29 -4.97
C CYS A 22 20.40 5.16 -4.06
N ASN A 23 21.72 4.94 -3.95
CA ASN A 23 22.27 3.87 -3.11
C ASN A 23 22.16 4.18 -1.62
N ASP A 24 22.18 5.44 -1.20
CA ASP A 24 22.12 5.82 0.21
C ASP A 24 20.78 5.44 0.89
N TRP A 25 19.70 5.27 0.12
CA TRP A 25 18.39 4.88 0.69
C TRP A 25 18.20 3.38 0.81
N LEU A 26 18.99 2.62 0.09
CA LEU A 26 18.96 1.15 0.10
C LEU A 26 20.03 0.58 1.04
N GLU A 27 21.04 1.36 1.40
CA GLU A 27 22.03 0.95 2.39
C GLU A 27 21.41 0.96 3.78
N THR A 28 21.73 -0.03 4.57
CA THR A 28 21.34 -0.11 5.98
C THR A 28 21.95 1.10 6.68
N GLU A 29 21.14 2.09 6.99
CA GLU A 29 21.62 3.22 7.80
C GLU A 29 22.22 2.65 9.07
N SER A 30 23.52 2.86 9.25
CA SER A 30 24.21 2.43 10.47
C SER A 30 23.73 3.36 11.59
N VAL A 31 22.74 2.90 12.34
CA VAL A 31 22.22 3.61 13.51
C VAL A 31 23.21 3.43 14.65
N ASN A 32 24.33 4.13 14.56
CA ASN A 32 25.20 4.37 15.71
C ASN A 32 24.86 5.70 16.41
N ASP A 33 23.80 6.37 16.00
CA ASP A 33 23.39 7.64 16.56
C ASP A 33 22.23 7.41 17.53
N THR A 34 22.51 7.53 18.82
CA THR A 34 21.55 7.44 19.91
C THR A 34 20.58 8.61 19.95
N ASP A 35 20.62 9.51 18.97
CA ASP A 35 19.81 10.71 18.89
C ASP A 35 18.96 10.74 17.63
N LEU A 36 17.94 9.87 17.58
CA LEU A 36 16.95 9.80 16.49
C LEU A 36 16.18 11.12 16.27
N ASN A 37 16.29 12.07 17.20
CA ASN A 37 15.67 13.37 17.08
C ASN A 37 16.54 14.42 16.38
N THR A 38 17.80 14.15 16.06
CA THR A 38 18.76 15.18 15.60
C THR A 38 19.33 14.98 14.22
N THR A 39 19.21 13.82 13.60
CA THR A 39 19.66 13.64 12.21
C THR A 39 18.56 14.08 11.24
N ILE A 40 18.19 15.36 11.27
CA ILE A 40 17.44 15.97 10.18
C ILE A 40 18.35 15.98 8.96
N LYS A 41 18.04 15.16 7.97
CA LYS A 41 18.75 15.13 6.69
C LYS A 41 18.49 16.44 5.93
N SER A 42 19.31 16.72 4.92
CA SER A 42 19.17 17.96 4.16
C SER A 42 17.87 17.98 3.34
N GLU A 43 17.40 19.18 2.96
CA GLU A 43 16.25 19.31 2.07
C GLU A 43 16.51 18.68 0.70
N GLU A 44 17.77 18.70 0.21
CA GLU A 44 18.15 18.05 -1.04
C GLU A 44 17.95 16.53 -0.96
N TYR A 45 18.28 15.92 0.18
CA TYR A 45 18.02 14.51 0.43
C TYR A 45 16.51 14.19 0.37
N TYR A 46 15.69 14.97 1.07
CA TYR A 46 14.25 14.72 1.10
C TYR A 46 13.58 15.04 -0.25
N ALA A 47 14.05 16.04 -0.97
CA ALA A 47 13.58 16.33 -2.33
C ALA A 47 13.85 15.15 -3.27
N ALA A 48 15.06 14.61 -3.24
CA ALA A 48 15.44 13.45 -4.02
C ALA A 48 14.67 12.18 -3.59
N LEU A 49 14.40 12.00 -2.29
CA LEU A 49 13.57 10.91 -1.77
C LEU A 49 12.13 10.98 -2.30
N ARG A 50 11.51 12.17 -2.28
CA ARG A 50 10.16 12.39 -2.83
C ARG A 50 10.11 12.13 -4.34
N GLU A 51 11.10 12.60 -5.08
CA GLU A 51 11.23 12.34 -6.52
C GLU A 51 11.34 10.83 -6.79
N TRP A 52 12.22 10.15 -6.05
CA TRP A 52 12.36 8.69 -6.17
C TRP A 52 11.06 7.94 -5.86
N LYS A 53 10.33 8.31 -4.79
CA LYS A 53 9.02 7.71 -4.48
C LYS A 53 7.98 7.96 -5.56
N SER A 54 8.14 8.96 -6.40
CA SER A 54 7.28 9.26 -7.54
C SER A 54 7.63 8.49 -8.81
N THR A 55 8.68 7.65 -8.79
CA THR A 55 9.11 6.86 -9.94
C THR A 55 7.98 5.95 -10.43
N PRO A 56 7.59 6.03 -11.72
CA PRO A 56 6.54 5.18 -12.26
C PRO A 56 6.85 3.69 -12.11
N GLY A 57 5.92 2.94 -11.57
CA GLY A 57 6.05 1.49 -11.38
C GLY A 57 6.97 1.08 -10.21
N LEU A 58 7.38 2.03 -9.37
CA LEU A 58 8.10 1.72 -8.14
C LEU A 58 7.28 0.76 -7.26
N PRO A 59 7.82 -0.38 -6.84
CA PRO A 59 7.12 -1.26 -5.91
C PRO A 59 6.93 -0.58 -4.56
N GLN A 60 5.82 -0.90 -3.89
CA GLN A 60 5.47 -0.29 -2.62
C GLN A 60 6.05 -1.07 -1.44
N VAL A 61 6.46 -0.34 -0.42
CA VAL A 61 6.72 -0.87 0.92
C VAL A 61 5.61 -0.41 1.82
N PHE A 62 4.74 -1.34 2.19
CA PHE A 62 3.51 -1.10 2.92
C PHE A 62 3.62 -1.55 4.38
N VAL A 63 3.11 -0.76 5.30
CA VAL A 63 3.04 -1.15 6.71
C VAL A 63 1.69 -0.79 7.32
N TRP A 64 1.07 -1.73 8.07
CA TRP A 64 0.07 -1.36 9.05
C TRP A 64 0.80 -0.95 10.32
N PHE A 65 0.63 0.32 10.67
CA PHE A 65 1.29 0.95 11.79
C PHE A 65 0.36 0.95 13.01
N ASP A 66 0.74 0.19 14.01
CA ASP A 66 0.03 0.06 15.28
C ASP A 66 0.67 0.94 16.36
N ASN A 67 -0.05 1.12 17.48
CA ASN A 67 0.43 1.88 18.64
C ASN A 67 0.89 3.32 18.34
N TRP A 68 0.40 3.90 17.26
CA TRP A 68 0.74 5.24 16.83
C TRP A 68 0.25 6.30 17.84
N ASN A 69 1.18 7.07 18.42
CA ASN A 69 0.86 8.20 19.32
C ASN A 69 1.37 9.54 18.78
N GLY A 70 2.20 9.54 17.74
CA GLY A 70 2.78 10.73 17.11
C GLY A 70 3.93 11.38 17.91
N ILE A 71 4.24 10.85 19.10
CA ILE A 71 5.32 11.34 19.96
C ILE A 71 6.13 10.12 20.40
N SER A 72 7.40 10.08 20.04
CA SER A 72 8.29 9.06 20.55
C SER A 72 9.72 9.54 20.55
N PRO A 73 10.39 9.55 21.72
CA PRO A 73 11.81 9.88 21.79
C PRO A 73 12.69 8.90 21.00
N THR A 74 12.22 7.67 20.83
CA THR A 74 12.91 6.61 20.10
C THR A 74 12.40 6.41 18.67
N GLY A 75 11.32 7.05 18.27
CA GLY A 75 10.66 6.82 16.98
C GLY A 75 9.72 5.61 16.94
N GLU A 76 9.66 4.74 17.96
CA GLU A 76 8.90 3.49 17.97
C GLU A 76 7.41 3.66 17.66
N ASN A 77 6.78 4.69 18.23
CA ASN A 77 5.34 4.95 18.11
C ASN A 77 5.05 6.21 17.27
N SER A 78 5.95 6.54 16.36
CA SER A 78 5.85 7.68 15.46
C SER A 78 6.12 7.25 14.02
N LEU A 79 5.34 7.76 13.08
CA LEU A 79 5.56 7.53 11.64
C LEU A 79 6.93 8.05 11.18
N ARG A 80 7.46 9.10 11.84
CA ARG A 80 8.80 9.63 11.56
C ARG A 80 9.91 8.61 11.81
N GLY A 81 9.69 7.66 12.73
CA GLY A 81 10.63 6.59 13.03
C GLY A 81 10.66 5.47 11.99
N LEU A 82 9.71 5.42 11.06
CA LEU A 82 9.74 4.47 9.95
C LEU A 82 10.93 4.74 9.03
N PRO A 83 11.54 3.69 8.45
CA PRO A 83 12.55 3.84 7.40
C PRO A 83 12.06 4.78 6.28
N ASP A 84 12.92 5.66 5.80
CA ASP A 84 12.55 6.69 4.81
C ASP A 84 11.97 6.10 3.52
N SER A 85 12.40 4.90 3.15
CA SER A 85 11.95 4.19 1.96
C SER A 85 10.57 3.51 2.08
N VAL A 86 9.90 3.58 3.25
CA VAL A 86 8.49 3.18 3.37
C VAL A 86 7.65 4.11 2.51
N THR A 87 6.84 3.53 1.61
CA THR A 87 6.05 4.30 0.65
C THR A 87 4.62 4.53 1.11
N ILE A 88 4.01 3.55 1.80
CA ILE A 88 2.64 3.61 2.31
C ILE A 88 2.62 3.11 3.76
N ALA A 89 2.07 3.93 4.66
CA ALA A 89 1.76 3.54 6.03
C ALA A 89 0.26 3.62 6.25
N SER A 90 -0.36 2.57 6.76
CA SER A 90 -1.78 2.57 7.10
C SER A 90 -1.97 2.73 8.61
N ASN A 91 -2.80 3.68 9.00
CA ASN A 91 -3.26 3.80 10.38
C ASN A 91 -4.19 2.64 10.69
N TRP A 92 -3.67 1.68 11.47
CA TRP A 92 -4.38 0.50 11.93
C TRP A 92 -4.24 0.39 13.45
N GLY A 93 -5.28 -0.07 14.13
CA GLY A 93 -5.20 -0.31 15.58
C GLY A 93 -6.00 0.64 16.43
N GLY A 94 -6.07 0.36 17.73
CA GLY A 94 -7.03 0.73 18.76
C GLY A 94 -7.17 2.21 19.15
N HIS A 95 -7.08 3.17 18.24
CA HIS A 95 -7.32 4.59 18.51
C HIS A 95 -8.32 5.18 17.53
N PRO A 96 -8.87 6.35 17.83
CA PRO A 96 -9.76 7.04 16.90
C PRO A 96 -9.11 7.19 15.54
N LYS A 97 -9.80 6.70 14.51
CA LYS A 97 -9.26 6.70 13.14
C LYS A 97 -9.22 8.10 12.52
N PHE A 98 -10.20 8.93 12.85
CA PHE A 98 -10.41 10.22 12.23
C PHE A 98 -10.23 11.41 13.18
N ASP A 99 -10.40 11.20 14.49
CA ASP A 99 -10.13 12.23 15.52
C ASP A 99 -8.67 12.13 15.97
N LEU A 100 -7.77 12.62 15.12
CA LEU A 100 -6.33 12.58 15.38
C LEU A 100 -5.93 13.67 16.36
N SER A 101 -5.12 13.29 17.37
CA SER A 101 -4.48 14.28 18.25
C SER A 101 -3.57 15.22 17.45
N PRO A 102 -3.28 16.44 17.96
CA PRO A 102 -2.35 17.36 17.29
C PRO A 102 -0.99 16.73 16.97
N GLU A 103 -0.49 15.87 17.84
CA GLU A 103 0.80 15.20 17.70
C GLU A 103 0.77 14.19 16.56
N ARG A 104 -0.29 13.34 16.47
CA ARG A 104 -0.47 12.42 15.36
C ARG A 104 -0.60 13.15 14.03
N LYS A 105 -1.35 14.26 14.04
CA LYS A 105 -1.53 15.08 12.84
C LYS A 105 -0.21 15.67 12.37
N ALA A 106 0.58 16.26 13.28
CA ALA A 106 1.89 16.81 12.96
C ALA A 106 2.90 15.73 12.50
N ASP A 107 2.82 14.52 13.07
CA ASP A 107 3.66 13.39 12.67
C ASP A 107 3.27 12.88 11.26
N MET A 108 1.99 12.77 10.97
CA MET A 108 1.47 12.41 9.65
C MET A 108 1.87 13.45 8.60
N GLU A 109 1.60 14.72 8.85
CA GLU A 109 1.96 15.82 7.94
C GLU A 109 3.47 15.82 7.61
N TYR A 110 4.31 15.55 8.61
CA TYR A 110 5.75 15.46 8.40
C TYR A 110 6.12 14.34 7.40
N VAL A 111 5.63 13.12 7.61
CA VAL A 111 6.01 12.01 6.72
C VAL A 111 5.42 12.18 5.32
N GLN A 112 4.25 12.78 5.20
CA GLN A 112 3.63 13.10 3.92
C GLN A 112 4.42 14.18 3.15
N GLN A 113 4.70 15.29 3.81
CA GLN A 113 5.28 16.47 3.15
C GLN A 113 6.81 16.39 3.01
N VAL A 114 7.50 15.85 4.02
CA VAL A 114 8.95 15.77 4.05
C VAL A 114 9.45 14.49 3.41
N LYS A 115 8.97 13.33 3.87
CA LYS A 115 9.44 12.02 3.36
C LYS A 115 8.70 11.55 2.10
N GLY A 116 7.55 12.12 1.76
CA GLY A 116 6.71 11.67 0.64
C GLY A 116 6.05 10.30 0.88
N THR A 117 5.95 9.86 2.13
CA THR A 117 5.24 8.64 2.50
C THR A 117 3.74 8.90 2.47
N LYS A 118 2.97 8.06 1.78
CA LYS A 118 1.52 8.12 1.81
C LYS A 118 0.99 7.53 3.11
N VAL A 119 0.04 8.21 3.73
CA VAL A 119 -0.61 7.72 4.95
C VAL A 119 -2.09 7.48 4.64
N VAL A 120 -2.51 6.24 4.76
CA VAL A 120 -3.91 5.82 4.55
C VAL A 120 -4.52 5.36 5.87
N VAL A 121 -5.82 5.12 5.89
CA VAL A 121 -6.51 4.57 7.06
C VAL A 121 -7.20 3.26 6.68
N THR A 122 -6.99 2.22 7.50
CA THR A 122 -7.67 0.93 7.35
C THR A 122 -8.94 0.89 8.20
N LEU A 123 -10.06 0.52 7.58
CA LEU A 123 -11.30 0.20 8.27
C LEU A 123 -11.73 -1.24 7.95
N PHE A 124 -12.24 -1.93 8.95
CA PHE A 124 -12.88 -3.23 8.74
C PHE A 124 -14.10 -3.12 7.82
N SER A 125 -14.95 -2.13 8.05
CA SER A 125 -16.18 -1.93 7.28
C SER A 125 -16.91 -3.27 6.98
N ALA A 126 -17.16 -4.06 8.03
CA ALA A 126 -17.81 -5.37 7.90
C ALA A 126 -19.31 -5.24 7.62
N LYS A 127 -19.91 -4.14 8.05
CA LYS A 127 -21.29 -3.75 7.76
C LYS A 127 -21.37 -2.27 7.40
N VAL A 128 -22.42 -1.89 6.72
CA VAL A 128 -22.65 -0.49 6.34
C VAL A 128 -22.82 0.37 7.59
N GLY A 129 -22.07 1.48 7.64
CA GLY A 129 -22.06 2.42 8.76
C GLY A 129 -20.98 2.16 9.82
N ASP A 130 -20.20 1.08 9.73
CA ASP A 130 -19.11 0.84 10.68
C ASP A 130 -18.14 2.03 10.72
N ASP A 131 -17.69 2.38 11.92
CA ASP A 131 -16.78 3.52 12.20
C ASP A 131 -17.32 4.92 11.84
N MET A 132 -18.58 5.03 11.40
CA MET A 132 -19.25 6.30 11.12
C MET A 132 -20.33 6.62 12.16
N PRO A 133 -20.72 7.88 12.30
CA PRO A 133 -21.86 8.25 13.16
C PRO A 133 -23.11 7.46 12.77
N GLU A 134 -23.89 7.07 13.79
CA GLU A 134 -25.12 6.31 13.58
C GLU A 134 -26.10 7.07 12.67
N ASP A 135 -26.68 6.31 11.72
CA ASP A 135 -27.72 6.80 10.83
C ASP A 135 -28.66 5.64 10.48
N GLU A 136 -29.97 5.90 10.53
CA GLU A 136 -30.99 4.86 10.28
C GLU A 136 -30.88 4.27 8.88
N ILE A 137 -30.40 5.02 7.90
CA ILE A 137 -30.21 4.53 6.52
C ILE A 137 -29.21 3.37 6.44
N TYR A 138 -28.28 3.26 7.40
CA TYR A 138 -27.30 2.17 7.44
C TYR A 138 -27.88 0.84 7.92
N ASN A 139 -29.11 0.83 8.47
CA ASN A 139 -29.76 -0.37 9.02
C ASN A 139 -30.38 -1.27 7.93
N ILE A 140 -29.59 -1.63 6.92
CA ILE A 140 -30.05 -2.44 5.77
C ILE A 140 -29.94 -3.96 6.00
N GLY A 141 -29.26 -4.39 7.08
CA GLY A 141 -29.05 -5.80 7.38
C GLY A 141 -28.43 -6.57 6.21
N ASN A 142 -28.92 -7.77 5.96
CA ASN A 142 -28.49 -8.64 4.85
C ASN A 142 -29.32 -8.43 3.57
N SER A 143 -29.84 -7.23 3.33
CA SER A 143 -30.60 -6.95 2.11
C SER A 143 -29.73 -7.10 0.86
N SER A 144 -30.32 -7.66 -0.20
CA SER A 144 -29.77 -7.68 -1.56
C SER A 144 -30.67 -6.88 -2.53
N ASP A 145 -31.66 -6.15 -2.02
CA ASP A 145 -32.47 -5.24 -2.82
C ASP A 145 -31.65 -3.97 -3.12
N GLU A 146 -31.26 -3.81 -4.37
CA GLU A 146 -30.41 -2.69 -4.79
C GLU A 146 -31.04 -1.32 -4.53
N ALA A 147 -32.37 -1.22 -4.58
CA ALA A 147 -33.10 0.02 -4.27
C ALA A 147 -32.94 0.44 -2.79
N VAL A 148 -32.73 -0.52 -1.89
CA VAL A 148 -32.46 -0.30 -0.47
C VAL A 148 -30.97 -0.13 -0.19
N VAL A 149 -30.14 -0.98 -0.80
CA VAL A 149 -28.71 -1.10 -0.50
C VAL A 149 -27.91 0.07 -1.05
N ARG A 150 -28.15 0.47 -2.30
CA ARG A 150 -27.33 1.49 -2.99
C ARG A 150 -27.39 2.87 -2.30
N PRO A 151 -28.54 3.42 -1.91
CA PRO A 151 -28.57 4.72 -1.22
C PRO A 151 -27.79 4.69 0.12
N ALA A 152 -27.89 3.61 0.87
CA ALA A 152 -27.22 3.44 2.15
C ALA A 152 -25.68 3.36 1.96
N ILE A 153 -25.23 2.51 1.03
CA ILE A 153 -23.80 2.33 0.75
C ILE A 153 -23.20 3.58 0.14
N ARG A 154 -23.92 4.28 -0.76
CA ARG A 154 -23.50 5.56 -1.32
C ARG A 154 -23.23 6.60 -0.23
N LYS A 155 -24.18 6.74 0.70
CA LYS A 155 -24.01 7.65 1.84
C LYS A 155 -22.82 7.26 2.73
N TYR A 156 -22.64 5.95 2.94
CA TYR A 156 -21.55 5.42 3.75
C TYR A 156 -20.17 5.69 3.08
N ALA A 157 -20.04 5.40 1.79
CA ALA A 157 -18.81 5.66 1.04
C ALA A 157 -18.45 7.15 1.01
N GLU A 158 -19.46 8.05 0.88
CA GLU A 158 -19.25 9.49 0.98
C GLU A 158 -18.84 9.93 2.38
N ALA A 159 -19.42 9.35 3.44
CA ALA A 159 -19.04 9.63 4.82
C ALA A 159 -17.59 9.21 5.10
N ILE A 160 -17.14 8.03 4.60
CA ILE A 160 -15.75 7.60 4.67
C ILE A 160 -14.84 8.62 3.96
N TYR A 161 -15.18 9.02 2.74
CA TYR A 161 -14.42 10.00 1.99
C TYR A 161 -14.28 11.33 2.75
N ASP A 162 -15.38 11.87 3.25
CA ASP A 162 -15.35 13.13 3.99
C ASP A 162 -14.50 13.03 5.26
N ALA A 163 -14.55 11.90 5.98
CA ALA A 163 -13.74 11.65 7.15
C ALA A 163 -12.23 11.52 6.81
N VAL A 164 -11.89 10.80 5.73
CA VAL A 164 -10.52 10.66 5.22
C VAL A 164 -9.94 12.03 4.86
N VAL A 165 -10.68 12.83 4.12
CA VAL A 165 -10.25 14.19 3.72
C VAL A 165 -10.09 15.11 4.92
N ALA A 166 -11.06 15.11 5.84
CA ALA A 166 -11.02 15.95 7.05
C ALA A 166 -9.85 15.61 7.97
N ALA A 167 -9.50 14.33 8.08
CA ALA A 167 -8.35 13.86 8.86
C ALA A 167 -7.01 14.12 8.18
N GLY A 168 -6.98 14.31 6.85
CA GLY A 168 -5.78 14.58 6.06
C GLY A 168 -5.05 13.32 5.58
N TYR A 169 -5.72 12.18 5.51
CA TYR A 169 -5.14 10.95 4.93
C TYR A 169 -5.00 11.04 3.40
N ASP A 170 -4.04 10.28 2.86
CA ASP A 170 -3.81 10.14 1.41
C ASP A 170 -4.71 9.07 0.75
N GLY A 171 -5.59 8.40 1.49
CA GLY A 171 -6.46 7.37 0.94
C GLY A 171 -7.11 6.47 1.97
N PHE A 172 -7.79 5.46 1.45
CA PHE A 172 -8.60 4.51 2.20
C PHE A 172 -8.18 3.08 1.87
N ASP A 173 -8.16 2.23 2.90
CA ASP A 173 -7.81 0.82 2.86
C ASP A 173 -8.97 0.01 3.46
N TRP A 174 -9.67 -0.78 2.62
CA TRP A 174 -10.75 -1.63 3.07
C TRP A 174 -10.23 -3.00 3.45
N ASP A 175 -10.32 -3.34 4.74
CA ASP A 175 -9.98 -4.67 5.26
C ASP A 175 -11.11 -5.66 4.94
N TYR A 176 -10.92 -6.41 3.84
CA TYR A 176 -11.88 -7.36 3.28
C TYR A 176 -11.57 -8.79 3.72
N GLU A 177 -12.27 -9.26 4.75
CA GLU A 177 -12.07 -10.58 5.34
C GLU A 177 -13.35 -11.45 5.31
N PRO A 178 -13.84 -11.86 4.15
CA PRO A 178 -15.12 -12.58 4.02
C PRO A 178 -15.16 -13.90 4.79
N TRP A 179 -13.98 -14.48 5.09
CA TRP A 179 -13.82 -15.71 5.86
C TRP A 179 -13.46 -15.44 7.32
N GLY A 180 -13.20 -14.20 7.68
CA GLY A 180 -12.82 -13.75 9.02
C GLY A 180 -13.85 -14.12 10.07
N GLY A 181 -13.39 -14.71 11.17
CA GLY A 181 -14.19 -15.48 12.11
C GLY A 181 -15.28 -14.71 12.85
N GLY A 182 -16.40 -15.36 12.99
CA GLY A 182 -17.35 -15.13 14.09
C GLY A 182 -18.32 -13.97 13.98
N ASN A 183 -18.12 -12.97 13.11
CA ASN A 183 -19.08 -11.87 12.96
C ASN A 183 -20.21 -12.27 12.01
N SER A 184 -21.33 -12.73 12.56
CA SER A 184 -22.51 -13.12 11.77
C SER A 184 -23.15 -11.96 11.00
N ALA A 185 -22.86 -10.71 11.38
CA ALA A 185 -23.40 -9.50 10.78
C ALA A 185 -22.45 -8.83 9.76
N ALA A 186 -21.37 -9.50 9.34
CA ALA A 186 -20.43 -8.99 8.34
C ALA A 186 -21.04 -9.06 6.92
N TYR A 187 -22.15 -8.38 6.71
CA TYR A 187 -22.89 -8.46 5.45
C TYR A 187 -22.16 -7.76 4.31
N LEU A 188 -21.43 -6.69 4.59
CA LEU A 188 -20.67 -5.96 3.58
C LEU A 188 -19.52 -6.81 2.99
N TRP A 189 -19.02 -7.80 3.74
CA TRP A 189 -18.03 -8.75 3.25
C TRP A 189 -18.63 -9.97 2.54
N ARG A 190 -19.87 -10.39 2.93
CA ARG A 190 -20.44 -11.70 2.56
C ARG A 190 -21.60 -11.63 1.61
N ASN A 191 -22.26 -10.49 1.51
CA ASN A 191 -23.32 -10.24 0.57
C ASN A 191 -22.77 -9.64 -0.71
N ASN A 192 -22.68 -10.44 -1.77
CA ASN A 192 -22.07 -10.02 -3.04
C ASN A 192 -22.67 -8.73 -3.62
N VAL A 193 -23.97 -8.46 -3.41
CA VAL A 193 -24.61 -7.23 -3.88
C VAL A 193 -24.08 -6.03 -3.09
N GLN A 194 -23.98 -6.15 -1.77
CA GLN A 194 -23.46 -5.08 -0.91
C GLN A 194 -21.97 -4.81 -1.20
N SER A 195 -21.15 -5.88 -1.27
CA SER A 195 -19.73 -5.75 -1.55
C SER A 195 -19.46 -5.09 -2.92
N LYS A 196 -20.19 -5.55 -3.95
CA LYS A 196 -20.10 -4.98 -5.30
C LYS A 196 -20.41 -3.49 -5.30
N ILE A 197 -21.54 -3.11 -4.71
CA ILE A 197 -21.96 -1.70 -4.66
C ILE A 197 -20.97 -0.88 -3.83
N PHE A 198 -20.40 -1.44 -2.77
CA PHE A 198 -19.43 -0.73 -1.95
C PHE A 198 -18.14 -0.40 -2.70
N ILE A 199 -17.58 -1.37 -3.45
CA ILE A 199 -16.43 -1.12 -4.34
C ILE A 199 -16.76 -0.06 -5.40
N GLU A 200 -17.94 -0.15 -6.00
CA GLU A 200 -18.40 0.83 -7.00
C GLU A 200 -18.51 2.24 -6.40
N GLU A 201 -19.15 2.39 -5.26
CA GLU A 201 -19.37 3.68 -4.60
C GLU A 201 -18.06 4.27 -4.05
N LEU A 202 -17.16 3.45 -3.49
CA LEU A 202 -15.82 3.88 -3.10
C LEU A 202 -14.99 4.34 -4.30
N GLY A 203 -15.09 3.66 -5.43
CA GLY A 203 -14.38 4.00 -6.66
C GLY A 203 -14.72 5.39 -7.22
N TYR A 204 -15.85 6.00 -6.82
CA TYR A 204 -16.13 7.41 -7.15
C TYR A 204 -15.26 8.40 -6.36
N TRP A 205 -14.77 8.02 -5.19
CA TRP A 205 -14.05 8.89 -4.28
C TRP A 205 -12.55 8.65 -4.28
N PHE A 206 -12.14 7.41 -4.49
CA PHE A 206 -10.76 6.95 -4.34
C PHE A 206 -10.25 6.27 -5.62
N GLY A 207 -8.93 6.18 -5.73
CA GLY A 207 -8.27 5.52 -6.86
C GLY A 207 -8.50 6.22 -8.19
N SER A 208 -8.24 5.50 -9.28
CA SER A 208 -8.40 6.03 -10.64
C SER A 208 -9.86 6.34 -11.00
N GLY A 209 -10.81 5.75 -10.31
CA GLY A 209 -12.24 6.05 -10.47
C GLY A 209 -12.66 7.43 -10.00
N SER A 210 -11.86 8.09 -9.13
CA SER A 210 -12.10 9.47 -8.70
C SER A 210 -12.06 10.50 -9.84
N GLN A 211 -11.50 10.11 -10.99
CA GLN A 211 -11.45 10.91 -12.22
C GLN A 211 -12.69 10.72 -13.13
N ARG A 212 -13.66 9.91 -12.71
CA ARG A 212 -14.88 9.66 -13.52
C ARG A 212 -15.66 10.94 -13.80
N THR A 213 -16.16 11.07 -15.01
CA THR A 213 -17.01 12.18 -15.43
C THR A 213 -18.50 11.89 -15.22
N ASP A 214 -18.90 10.62 -15.22
CA ASP A 214 -20.26 10.11 -14.98
C ASP A 214 -20.60 10.06 -13.49
N ARG A 215 -20.57 11.20 -12.80
CA ARG A 215 -20.62 11.24 -11.33
C ARG A 215 -22.04 11.27 -10.73
N ASP A 216 -23.06 11.18 -11.54
CA ASP A 216 -24.46 11.10 -11.06
C ASP A 216 -24.83 12.23 -10.06
N GLY A 217 -24.41 13.46 -10.39
CA GLY A 217 -24.67 14.66 -9.58
C GLY A 217 -23.81 14.80 -8.32
N ARG A 218 -22.86 13.89 -8.06
CA ARG A 218 -21.94 13.96 -6.91
C ARG A 218 -20.96 15.12 -7.04
N LYS A 219 -20.54 15.65 -5.89
CA LYS A 219 -19.42 16.60 -5.84
C LYS A 219 -18.12 15.98 -6.40
N PRO A 220 -17.19 16.79 -6.92
CA PRO A 220 -15.89 16.30 -7.36
C PRO A 220 -15.12 15.66 -6.20
N ALA A 221 -14.43 14.54 -6.46
CA ALA A 221 -13.47 13.99 -5.53
C ALA A 221 -12.14 14.76 -5.62
N ILE A 222 -11.36 14.75 -4.53
CA ILE A 222 -9.98 15.20 -4.54
C ILE A 222 -9.17 14.14 -5.31
N PRO A 223 -8.45 14.51 -6.38
CA PRO A 223 -7.66 13.54 -7.13
C PRO A 223 -6.44 13.05 -6.33
N GLY A 224 -6.04 11.80 -6.59
CA GLY A 224 -4.82 11.22 -6.01
C GLY A 224 -4.98 10.60 -4.64
N LEU A 225 -6.20 10.52 -4.09
CA LEU A 225 -6.47 9.69 -2.92
C LEU A 225 -6.43 8.21 -3.32
N LEU A 226 -5.64 7.43 -2.61
CA LEU A 226 -5.46 6.00 -2.88
C LEU A 226 -6.69 5.20 -2.49
N PHE A 227 -6.97 4.16 -3.28
CA PHE A 227 -7.94 3.13 -2.98
C PHE A 227 -7.21 1.78 -2.81
N LEU A 228 -7.19 1.27 -1.59
CA LEU A 228 -6.63 -0.03 -1.28
C LEU A 228 -7.74 -0.98 -0.83
N VAL A 229 -7.55 -2.26 -1.15
CA VAL A 229 -8.33 -3.35 -0.55
C VAL A 229 -7.34 -4.36 -0.02
N ASP A 230 -7.35 -4.54 1.28
CA ASP A 230 -6.51 -5.51 1.94
C ASP A 230 -7.28 -6.77 2.37
N GLY A 231 -6.55 -7.75 2.92
CA GLY A 231 -7.13 -8.95 3.51
C GLY A 231 -7.06 -10.18 2.64
N GLU A 232 -8.23 -10.77 2.39
CA GLU A 232 -8.37 -12.10 1.75
C GLU A 232 -8.76 -12.01 0.27
N VAL A 233 -8.32 -10.97 -0.43
CA VAL A 233 -8.48 -10.85 -1.89
C VAL A 233 -7.86 -12.06 -2.57
N GLY A 234 -8.55 -12.63 -3.54
CA GLY A 234 -8.09 -13.80 -4.29
C GLY A 234 -8.17 -15.13 -3.52
N VAL A 235 -8.72 -15.16 -2.30
CA VAL A 235 -8.86 -16.39 -1.51
C VAL A 235 -10.29 -16.93 -1.62
N GLY A 236 -10.44 -18.22 -1.87
CA GLY A 236 -11.73 -18.89 -1.97
C GLY A 236 -12.61 -18.30 -3.06
N LYS A 237 -13.74 -17.68 -2.70
CA LYS A 237 -14.60 -16.98 -3.66
C LYS A 237 -13.99 -15.66 -4.14
N GLY A 238 -13.08 -15.08 -3.34
CA GLY A 238 -12.44 -13.82 -3.62
C GLY A 238 -13.42 -12.66 -3.84
N MET A 239 -12.97 -11.67 -4.58
CA MET A 239 -13.82 -10.57 -5.07
C MET A 239 -14.58 -11.01 -6.32
N GLY A 240 -15.81 -10.50 -6.50
CA GLY A 240 -16.58 -10.81 -7.70
C GLY A 240 -15.94 -10.22 -8.96
N GLN A 241 -15.89 -11.01 -10.03
CA GLN A 241 -15.28 -10.58 -11.29
C GLN A 241 -16.03 -9.45 -12.02
N ASP A 242 -17.26 -9.18 -11.61
CA ASP A 242 -18.11 -8.11 -12.14
C ASP A 242 -18.15 -6.86 -11.24
N TRP A 243 -17.27 -6.80 -10.21
CA TRP A 243 -17.11 -5.61 -9.39
C TRP A 243 -16.20 -4.60 -10.10
N GLU A 244 -16.35 -3.31 -9.80
CA GLU A 244 -15.52 -2.27 -10.41
C GLU A 244 -14.10 -2.19 -9.82
N SER A 245 -13.46 -3.34 -9.64
CA SER A 245 -12.17 -3.50 -8.98
C SER A 245 -10.98 -2.93 -9.77
N GLN A 246 -11.18 -2.57 -11.06
CA GLN A 246 -10.17 -1.88 -11.87
C GLN A 246 -9.77 -0.51 -11.33
N TYR A 247 -10.58 0.08 -10.45
CA TYR A 247 -10.28 1.37 -9.80
C TYR A 247 -9.44 1.26 -8.54
N ILE A 248 -9.23 0.05 -8.02
CA ILE A 248 -8.37 -0.23 -6.87
C ILE A 248 -6.90 -0.03 -7.27
N ASP A 249 -6.18 0.80 -6.53
CA ASP A 249 -4.76 1.06 -6.78
C ASP A 249 -3.89 -0.10 -6.31
N TYR A 250 -4.18 -0.69 -5.13
CA TYR A 250 -3.41 -1.80 -4.58
C TYR A 250 -4.30 -2.85 -3.91
N PHE A 251 -3.98 -4.12 -4.20
CA PHE A 251 -4.48 -5.32 -3.51
C PHE A 251 -3.45 -5.74 -2.48
N VAL A 252 -3.72 -5.51 -1.20
CA VAL A 252 -2.77 -5.76 -0.10
C VAL A 252 -3.12 -7.10 0.54
N LEU A 253 -2.43 -8.16 0.13
CA LEU A 253 -2.79 -9.52 0.53
C LEU A 253 -2.21 -9.89 1.89
N GLN A 254 -3.05 -10.30 2.81
CA GLN A 254 -2.65 -10.95 4.06
C GLN A 254 -2.09 -12.36 3.75
N ALA A 255 -0.92 -12.39 3.09
CA ALA A 255 -0.25 -13.62 2.64
C ALA A 255 0.55 -14.29 3.76
N TYR A 256 0.06 -14.17 4.99
CA TYR A 256 0.73 -14.58 6.22
C TYR A 256 1.25 -16.02 6.18
N GLY A 257 2.51 -16.21 6.56
CA GLY A 257 3.17 -17.52 6.54
C GLY A 257 3.45 -18.08 5.15
N SER A 258 3.36 -17.29 4.07
CA SER A 258 3.68 -17.75 2.70
C SER A 258 5.19 -17.84 2.50
N THR A 259 5.80 -18.93 3.00
CA THR A 259 7.26 -19.14 3.00
C THR A 259 7.81 -19.70 1.69
N SER A 260 6.95 -20.16 0.75
CA SER A 260 7.37 -20.70 -0.54
C SER A 260 6.86 -19.87 -1.72
N ASP A 261 7.58 -19.93 -2.85
CA ASP A 261 7.13 -19.29 -4.10
C ASP A 261 5.81 -19.87 -4.61
N ALA A 262 5.54 -21.15 -4.38
CA ALA A 262 4.27 -21.78 -4.74
C ALA A 262 3.09 -21.13 -3.98
N ASN A 263 3.25 -20.87 -2.67
CA ASN A 263 2.22 -20.20 -1.88
C ASN A 263 2.00 -18.76 -2.36
N ARG A 264 3.08 -18.02 -2.62
CA ARG A 264 3.02 -16.64 -3.13
C ARG A 264 2.37 -16.59 -4.50
N THR A 265 2.74 -17.51 -5.40
CA THR A 265 2.12 -17.66 -6.73
C THR A 265 0.63 -17.92 -6.61
N TYR A 266 0.20 -18.83 -5.73
CA TYR A 266 -1.20 -19.13 -5.50
C TYR A 266 -2.00 -17.85 -5.08
N ARG A 267 -1.44 -17.05 -4.17
CA ARG A 267 -2.09 -15.80 -3.70
C ARG A 267 -2.24 -14.79 -4.84
N VAL A 268 -1.20 -14.53 -5.61
CA VAL A 268 -1.23 -13.59 -6.75
C VAL A 268 -2.15 -14.11 -7.86
N SER A 269 -2.13 -15.41 -8.17
CA SER A 269 -3.05 -16.01 -9.15
C SER A 269 -4.52 -15.87 -8.75
N GLY A 270 -4.80 -15.82 -7.45
CA GLY A 270 -6.14 -15.54 -6.95
C GLY A 270 -6.64 -14.16 -7.35
N VAL A 271 -5.80 -13.13 -7.24
CA VAL A 271 -6.14 -11.77 -7.67
C VAL A 271 -6.35 -11.70 -9.20
N LEU A 272 -5.49 -12.34 -9.97
CA LEU A 272 -5.66 -12.44 -11.45
C LEU A 272 -7.01 -13.07 -11.81
N ARG A 273 -7.41 -14.12 -11.10
CA ARG A 273 -8.73 -14.76 -11.30
C ARG A 273 -9.88 -13.79 -10.99
N ASP A 274 -9.78 -13.03 -9.87
CA ASP A 274 -10.80 -12.08 -9.49
C ASP A 274 -10.91 -10.92 -10.49
N MET A 275 -9.80 -10.58 -11.15
CA MET A 275 -9.71 -9.54 -12.17
C MET A 275 -9.93 -10.03 -13.60
N ALA A 276 -10.24 -11.32 -13.82
CA ALA A 276 -10.26 -11.94 -15.14
C ALA A 276 -11.13 -11.20 -16.17
N LYS A 277 -12.35 -10.79 -15.82
CA LYS A 277 -13.23 -10.03 -16.74
C LYS A 277 -12.68 -8.67 -17.14
N HIS A 278 -11.99 -7.99 -16.22
CA HIS A 278 -11.35 -6.70 -16.52
C HIS A 278 -10.12 -6.88 -17.42
N ILE A 279 -9.39 -7.98 -17.25
CA ILE A 279 -8.28 -8.37 -18.13
C ILE A 279 -8.81 -8.72 -19.51
N GLU A 280 -9.82 -9.57 -19.62
CA GLU A 280 -10.47 -9.96 -20.87
C GLU A 280 -11.04 -8.78 -21.66
N SER A 281 -11.61 -7.78 -20.97
CA SER A 281 -12.14 -6.56 -21.59
C SER A 281 -11.05 -5.56 -22.00
N GLY A 282 -9.79 -5.75 -21.59
CA GLY A 282 -8.69 -4.83 -21.81
C GLY A 282 -8.71 -3.59 -20.90
N ALA A 283 -9.55 -3.58 -19.86
CA ALA A 283 -9.59 -2.48 -18.88
C ALA A 283 -8.31 -2.42 -18.02
N ILE A 284 -7.65 -3.55 -17.82
CA ILE A 284 -6.37 -3.69 -17.11
C ILE A 284 -5.59 -4.87 -17.70
N THR A 285 -4.28 -4.87 -17.59
CA THR A 285 -3.45 -6.00 -18.01
C THR A 285 -3.06 -6.87 -16.82
N GLU A 286 -2.75 -8.17 -17.05
CA GLU A 286 -2.23 -9.06 -16.01
C GLU A 286 -1.00 -8.49 -15.31
N LYS A 287 -0.08 -7.89 -16.06
CA LYS A 287 1.12 -7.25 -15.51
C LYS A 287 0.77 -6.08 -14.58
N GLU A 288 -0.27 -5.32 -14.90
CA GLU A 288 -0.75 -4.25 -14.02
C GLU A 288 -1.38 -4.80 -12.74
N VAL A 289 -2.19 -5.86 -12.83
CA VAL A 289 -2.75 -6.52 -11.65
C VAL A 289 -1.62 -7.01 -10.73
N ILE A 290 -0.59 -7.65 -11.30
CA ILE A 290 0.58 -8.10 -10.52
C ILE A 290 1.31 -6.92 -9.89
N ARG A 291 1.49 -5.80 -10.63
CA ARG A 291 2.12 -4.57 -10.10
C ARG A 291 1.27 -3.83 -9.06
N ARG A 292 -0.02 -4.11 -8.98
CA ARG A 292 -0.91 -3.61 -7.92
C ARG A 292 -1.04 -4.56 -6.73
N THR A 293 -0.39 -5.73 -6.78
CA THR A 293 -0.48 -6.73 -5.71
C THR A 293 0.70 -6.61 -4.74
N ILE A 294 0.40 -6.39 -3.47
CA ILE A 294 1.34 -6.29 -2.36
C ILE A 294 1.18 -7.55 -1.49
N LEU A 295 2.27 -8.25 -1.19
CA LEU A 295 2.26 -9.39 -0.27
C LEU A 295 2.71 -8.94 1.11
N THR A 296 1.97 -9.33 2.15
CA THR A 296 2.28 -8.92 3.53
C THR A 296 2.42 -10.09 4.47
N GLU A 297 3.27 -9.90 5.50
CA GLU A 297 3.52 -10.87 6.56
C GLU A 297 3.02 -10.35 7.92
N ASN A 298 2.61 -11.28 8.78
CA ASN A 298 2.13 -10.99 10.14
C ASN A 298 3.29 -10.95 11.15
N PHE A 299 3.70 -9.76 11.55
CA PHE A 299 4.78 -9.59 12.52
C PHE A 299 4.34 -9.68 13.99
N GLU A 300 3.05 -9.70 14.27
CA GLU A 300 2.60 -10.13 15.59
C GLU A 300 3.03 -11.58 15.89
N SER A 301 3.05 -12.43 14.85
CA SER A 301 3.43 -13.86 14.97
C SER A 301 4.88 -14.13 14.57
N TYR A 302 5.44 -13.37 13.62
CA TYR A 302 6.68 -13.72 12.94
C TYR A 302 7.82 -12.71 13.10
N ALA A 303 7.69 -11.67 13.92
CA ALA A 303 8.75 -10.68 14.12
C ALA A 303 10.12 -11.28 14.47
N ASN A 304 10.15 -12.38 15.26
CA ASN A 304 11.38 -13.02 15.69
C ASN A 304 12.09 -13.88 14.61
N SER A 305 11.43 -14.17 13.50
CA SER A 305 11.95 -15.02 12.42
C SER A 305 11.86 -14.38 11.03
N GLY A 306 11.08 -13.29 10.90
CA GLY A 306 10.75 -12.66 9.63
C GLY A 306 9.72 -13.42 8.80
N GLY A 307 9.27 -14.60 9.21
CA GLY A 307 8.28 -15.41 8.49
C GLY A 307 8.64 -15.60 7.02
N GLY A 308 7.68 -15.31 6.13
CA GLY A 308 7.88 -15.33 4.68
C GLY A 308 8.30 -13.98 4.06
N PHE A 309 8.46 -12.92 4.86
CA PHE A 309 8.59 -11.54 4.39
C PHE A 309 9.77 -11.31 3.43
N LEU A 310 10.97 -11.80 3.76
CA LEU A 310 12.12 -11.62 2.88
C LEU A 310 11.92 -12.31 1.53
N GLY A 311 11.29 -13.50 1.51
CA GLY A 311 10.92 -14.15 0.27
C GLY A 311 9.84 -13.39 -0.51
N MET A 312 8.91 -12.68 0.15
CA MET A 312 7.93 -11.79 -0.50
C MET A 312 8.64 -10.61 -1.16
N SER A 313 9.62 -10.01 -0.50
CA SER A 313 10.38 -8.87 -1.03
C SER A 313 11.24 -9.21 -2.26
N GLU A 314 11.54 -10.49 -2.47
CA GLU A 314 12.31 -11.00 -3.61
C GLU A 314 11.42 -11.67 -4.69
N PHE A 315 10.13 -11.74 -4.46
CA PHE A 315 9.23 -12.55 -5.28
C PHE A 315 9.01 -11.97 -6.66
N ILE A 316 9.18 -12.83 -7.68
CA ILE A 316 8.85 -12.58 -9.08
C ILE A 316 7.77 -13.57 -9.49
N PHE A 317 6.65 -13.07 -9.98
CA PHE A 317 5.60 -13.90 -10.52
C PHE A 317 6.00 -14.40 -11.91
N LYS A 318 6.20 -15.72 -12.04
CA LYS A 318 6.75 -16.36 -13.26
C LYS A 318 5.74 -17.08 -14.14
N PRO A 319 4.55 -17.51 -13.67
CA PRO A 319 3.62 -18.26 -14.50
C PRO A 319 3.34 -17.58 -15.84
N GLU A 320 3.07 -18.41 -16.87
CA GLU A 320 2.67 -17.97 -18.23
C GLU A 320 3.65 -16.99 -18.89
N GLU A 321 4.94 -17.10 -18.58
CA GLU A 321 6.00 -16.24 -19.10
C GLU A 321 5.87 -14.74 -18.71
N LEU A 322 5.00 -14.42 -17.75
CA LEU A 322 4.79 -13.04 -17.32
C LEU A 322 6.05 -12.43 -16.71
N ASN A 323 6.82 -13.23 -15.95
CA ASN A 323 8.08 -12.81 -15.31
C ASN A 323 8.01 -11.38 -14.75
N GLN A 324 6.99 -11.10 -13.92
CA GLN A 324 6.67 -9.76 -13.43
C GLN A 324 6.97 -9.65 -11.94
N GLN A 325 7.70 -8.59 -11.53
CA GLN A 325 7.83 -8.22 -10.12
C GLN A 325 6.46 -7.78 -9.60
N ILE A 326 6.14 -8.20 -8.37
CA ILE A 326 4.91 -7.77 -7.68
C ILE A 326 4.93 -6.28 -7.32
N GLY A 327 3.77 -5.75 -7.01
CA GLY A 327 3.58 -4.34 -6.67
C GLY A 327 4.16 -3.91 -5.34
N GLY A 328 4.53 -4.86 -4.47
CA GLY A 328 5.12 -4.50 -3.19
C GLY A 328 5.20 -5.62 -2.18
N CYS A 329 5.81 -5.29 -1.03
CA CYS A 329 5.79 -6.14 0.16
C CYS A 329 5.47 -5.29 1.40
N GLY A 330 5.03 -5.93 2.48
CA GLY A 330 4.66 -5.18 3.68
C GLY A 330 4.51 -6.01 4.94
N LEU A 331 4.24 -5.31 6.05
CA LEU A 331 4.14 -5.88 7.38
C LEU A 331 2.83 -5.50 8.07
N TYR A 332 2.15 -6.50 8.59
CA TYR A 332 1.11 -6.29 9.58
C TYR A 332 1.76 -6.10 10.96
N ARG A 333 1.36 -5.03 11.67
CA ARG A 333 1.88 -4.61 12.97
C ARG A 333 3.40 -4.41 12.94
N SER A 334 3.83 -3.50 12.08
CA SER A 334 5.25 -3.19 11.85
C SER A 334 6.02 -2.78 13.11
N GLY A 335 5.33 -2.26 14.14
CA GLY A 335 5.93 -1.95 15.44
C GLY A 335 6.64 -3.14 16.10
N PHE A 336 6.24 -4.38 15.81
CA PHE A 336 6.95 -5.57 16.32
C PHE A 336 8.33 -5.77 15.69
N ASP A 337 8.61 -5.16 14.54
CA ASP A 337 9.94 -5.17 13.91
C ASP A 337 10.82 -4.01 14.39
N TYR A 338 10.28 -3.06 15.16
CA TYR A 338 11.04 -1.90 15.65
C TYR A 338 12.24 -2.33 16.49
N ALA A 339 12.02 -3.21 17.46
CA ALA A 339 13.10 -3.80 18.28
C ALA A 339 12.87 -5.31 18.37
N PRO A 340 13.19 -6.07 17.31
CA PRO A 340 12.92 -7.49 17.26
C PRO A 340 13.65 -8.22 18.37
N LYS A 341 12.90 -8.82 19.29
CA LYS A 341 13.42 -9.61 20.43
C LYS A 341 13.67 -11.05 19.98
N GLY A 342 14.44 -11.21 18.92
CA GLY A 342 14.73 -12.51 18.37
C GLY A 342 15.85 -13.24 19.11
N LYS A 343 15.95 -14.56 18.85
CA LYS A 343 17.13 -15.35 19.15
C LYS A 343 18.09 -15.26 17.96
N GLY A 344 19.40 -15.27 18.23
CA GLY A 344 20.42 -15.28 17.19
C GLY A 344 20.82 -13.90 16.69
N ASP A 345 20.99 -13.78 15.38
CA ASP A 345 21.64 -12.63 14.73
C ASP A 345 20.88 -11.29 14.80
N TYR A 346 19.66 -11.29 15.35
CA TYR A 346 18.84 -10.06 15.46
C TYR A 346 19.13 -9.26 16.73
N ASN A 347 19.77 -9.85 17.72
CA ASN A 347 20.07 -9.16 18.96
C ASN A 347 21.13 -8.08 18.72
N GLY A 348 20.75 -6.82 18.93
CA GLY A 348 21.59 -5.66 18.63
C GLY A 348 21.54 -5.19 17.16
N SER A 349 20.57 -5.70 16.38
CA SER A 349 20.29 -5.18 15.03
C SER A 349 19.62 -3.81 15.07
N PRO A 350 19.74 -3.03 14.00
CA PRO A 350 19.04 -1.75 13.91
C PRO A 350 17.51 -1.95 13.93
N GLU A 351 16.80 -0.90 14.31
CA GLU A 351 15.35 -0.87 14.30
C GLU A 351 14.81 -1.23 12.91
N TYR A 352 13.66 -1.91 12.89
CA TYR A 352 13.02 -2.38 11.65
C TYR A 352 13.92 -3.30 10.81
N TYR A 353 14.58 -4.25 11.46
CA TYR A 353 15.56 -5.14 10.83
C TYR A 353 15.05 -5.86 9.59
N PHE A 354 13.90 -6.53 9.67
CA PHE A 354 13.36 -7.25 8.52
C PHE A 354 12.81 -6.29 7.46
N LEU A 355 12.14 -5.22 7.89
CA LEU A 355 11.61 -4.21 6.98
C LEU A 355 12.73 -3.59 6.15
N ARG A 356 13.85 -3.20 6.77
CA ARG A 356 15.03 -2.66 6.06
C ARG A 356 15.62 -3.65 5.06
N LYS A 357 15.73 -4.93 5.43
CA LYS A 357 16.18 -5.97 4.50
C LYS A 357 15.21 -6.16 3.32
N GLY A 358 13.91 -6.19 3.58
CA GLY A 358 12.90 -6.27 2.53
C GLY A 358 12.94 -5.08 1.58
N ILE A 359 13.12 -3.86 2.12
CA ILE A 359 13.35 -2.63 1.35
C ILE A 359 14.55 -2.80 0.40
N THR A 360 15.68 -3.24 0.93
CA THR A 360 16.91 -3.47 0.13
C THR A 360 16.64 -4.46 -1.00
N ASN A 361 15.98 -5.59 -0.71
CA ASN A 361 15.71 -6.63 -1.69
C ASN A 361 14.80 -6.14 -2.82
N ILE A 362 13.64 -5.55 -2.47
CA ILE A 362 12.62 -5.22 -3.47
C ILE A 362 13.08 -4.12 -4.42
N PHE A 363 13.80 -3.11 -3.91
CA PHE A 363 14.29 -2.02 -4.74
C PHE A 363 15.55 -2.40 -5.53
N ARG A 364 16.42 -3.26 -4.99
CA ARG A 364 17.51 -3.85 -5.76
C ARG A 364 16.99 -4.57 -7.01
N ILE A 365 15.97 -5.43 -6.85
CA ILE A 365 15.36 -6.14 -7.97
C ILE A 365 14.71 -5.17 -8.95
N PHE A 366 14.01 -4.17 -8.47
CA PHE A 366 13.40 -3.14 -9.32
C PHE A 366 14.46 -2.44 -10.18
N ASN A 367 15.55 -1.98 -9.58
CA ASN A 367 16.63 -1.29 -10.28
C ASN A 367 17.33 -2.21 -11.30
N GLU A 368 17.62 -3.46 -10.95
CA GLU A 368 18.19 -4.45 -11.86
C GLU A 368 17.33 -4.66 -13.11
N ARG A 369 16.00 -4.72 -12.93
CA ARG A 369 15.04 -4.90 -14.02
C ARG A 369 14.88 -3.65 -14.88
N GLN A 370 14.91 -2.46 -14.32
CA GLN A 370 14.91 -1.21 -15.08
C GLN A 370 16.16 -1.10 -15.95
N ASN A 371 17.34 -1.32 -15.40
CA ASN A 371 18.60 -1.29 -16.12
C ASN A 371 18.63 -2.31 -17.28
N ALA A 372 18.12 -3.53 -17.08
CA ALA A 372 18.03 -4.53 -18.14
C ALA A 372 17.10 -4.10 -19.28
N THR A 373 16.00 -3.42 -18.97
CA THR A 373 15.05 -2.90 -19.95
C THR A 373 15.68 -1.78 -20.80
N GLU A 374 16.39 -0.86 -20.15
CA GLU A 374 17.10 0.24 -20.84
C GLU A 374 18.18 -0.29 -21.78
N GLN A 375 19.03 -1.20 -21.31
CA GLN A 375 20.06 -1.84 -22.14
C GLN A 375 19.48 -2.56 -23.37
N SER A 376 18.36 -3.25 -23.19
CA SER A 376 17.66 -3.95 -24.29
C SER A 376 17.10 -2.95 -25.32
N SER A 377 16.60 -1.82 -24.87
CA SER A 377 16.06 -0.76 -25.72
C SER A 377 17.14 0.00 -26.49
N GLU A 378 18.32 0.15 -25.91
CA GLU A 378 19.48 0.75 -26.57
C GLU A 378 20.13 -0.18 -27.60
N ALA A 379 20.16 -1.49 -27.33
CA ALA A 379 20.66 -2.49 -28.24
C ALA A 379 19.75 -2.71 -29.47
N ALA A 380 18.46 -2.34 -29.37
CA ALA A 380 17.48 -2.43 -30.45
C ALA A 380 17.44 -1.19 -31.39
N LYS A 381 18.17 -0.14 -31.05
CA LYS A 381 18.33 1.11 -31.85
C LYS A 381 19.61 1.10 -32.66
#